data_bc8bc5decc0ad6ef15e8d075992f853e
#
_entry.id   bc8bc5decc0ad6ef15e8d075992f853e
#
_cell.length_a   1.000
_cell.length_b   1.000
_cell.length_c   1.000
_cell.angle_alpha   90.00
_cell.angle_beta   90.00
_cell.angle_gamma   90.00
#
_symmetry.space_group_name_H-M   'P 1'
#
loop_
_entity.id
_entity.type
_entity.pdbx_description
1 polymer ?
#
loop_
_entity_poly.entity_id
_entity_poly.type
_entity_poly.pdbx_seq_one_letter_code
_entity_poly.pdbx_strand_id
1 'polypeptide(L)'
;MNRIIACCLVVIFASGCFKDQSDDNCTFDPCAFVVPDVERVMVEDYLNTNSINATKHCSGMYYTIIDQGTGITPEVCDGVSVKYIGKLTDGQIFDQTADPVNFNLSTLIGGWQLGIPLIKTGGKIRLYLPPSLGYGSAGYGSVPGNAVLVFDIDLVAIY
;
A
#
# COMPACT_ATOMS: atom_id res chain seq x y z
N MET A 1 3.51 55.27 -60.87
CA MET A 1 4.20 53.95 -60.68
C MET A 1 4.19 53.61 -59.16
N ASN A 2 3.12 53.01 -58.67
CA ASN A 2 3.00 52.59 -57.23
C ASN A 2 3.03 51.08 -57.15
N ARG A 3 4.04 50.61 -56.52
CA ARG A 3 4.20 49.18 -56.18
C ARG A 3 3.54 48.96 -54.80
N ILE A 4 2.46 48.26 -54.76
CA ILE A 4 1.81 47.77 -53.52
C ILE A 4 2.50 46.46 -53.17
N ILE A 5 3.22 46.44 -52.04
CA ILE A 5 3.81 45.23 -51.45
C ILE A 5 2.75 44.63 -50.53
N ALA A 6 2.18 43.51 -50.94
CA ALA A 6 1.27 42.70 -50.12
C ALA A 6 2.09 41.91 -49.08
N CYS A 7 1.94 42.32 -47.83
CA CYS A 7 2.55 41.60 -46.71
C CYS A 7 1.62 40.43 -46.33
N CYS A 8 2.02 39.18 -46.71
CA CYS A 8 1.36 37.96 -46.26
C CYS A 8 1.68 37.70 -44.80
N LEU A 9 0.75 37.96 -43.91
CA LEU A 9 0.82 37.55 -42.51
C LEU A 9 0.54 36.04 -42.41
N VAL A 10 1.61 35.28 -42.22
CA VAL A 10 1.50 33.83 -41.89
C VAL A 10 1.20 33.71 -40.41
N VAL A 11 -0.07 33.40 -40.08
CA VAL A 11 -0.48 33.06 -38.73
C VAL A 11 -0.10 31.59 -38.47
N ILE A 12 0.97 31.39 -37.76
CA ILE A 12 1.36 30.05 -37.29
C ILE A 12 0.45 29.72 -36.10
N PHE A 13 -0.55 28.88 -36.29
CA PHE A 13 -1.26 28.23 -35.19
C PHE A 13 -0.31 27.20 -34.54
N ALA A 14 0.32 27.60 -33.48
CA ALA A 14 0.95 26.66 -32.58
C ALA A 14 -0.17 25.87 -31.87
N SER A 15 -0.47 24.67 -32.36
CA SER A 15 -1.26 23.69 -31.63
C SER A 15 -0.44 23.26 -30.41
N GLY A 16 -0.56 24.00 -29.32
CA GLY A 16 -0.07 23.57 -28.02
C GLY A 16 -0.90 22.35 -27.60
N CYS A 17 -0.32 21.15 -27.66
CA CYS A 17 -0.81 20.03 -26.89
C CYS A 17 -0.73 20.45 -25.42
N PHE A 18 -1.85 20.82 -24.84
CA PHE A 18 -2.00 20.80 -23.40
C PHE A 18 -1.90 19.32 -23.00
N LYS A 19 -0.71 18.93 -22.58
CA LYS A 19 -0.52 17.71 -21.81
C LYS A 19 -1.22 18.00 -20.48
N ASP A 20 -2.35 17.36 -20.25
CA ASP A 20 -3.03 17.34 -18.96
C ASP A 20 -1.98 16.84 -17.97
N GLN A 21 -1.47 17.75 -17.18
CA GLN A 21 -0.54 17.47 -16.11
C GLN A 21 -1.43 17.09 -14.93
N SER A 22 -1.94 15.85 -14.95
CA SER A 22 -2.36 15.20 -13.72
C SER A 22 -1.11 15.15 -12.85
N ASP A 23 -1.11 15.93 -11.80
CA ASP A 23 -0.11 15.85 -10.72
C ASP A 23 -0.30 14.52 -9.96
N ASP A 24 -0.14 13.39 -10.66
CA ASP A 24 -0.08 12.04 -10.10
C ASP A 24 1.31 11.80 -9.49
N ASN A 25 1.76 12.75 -8.66
CA ASN A 25 2.98 12.58 -7.93
C ASN A 25 2.68 11.82 -6.62
N CYS A 26 2.47 10.50 -6.75
CA CYS A 26 2.39 9.61 -5.61
C CYS A 26 3.76 9.49 -4.94
N THR A 27 4.18 10.55 -4.23
CA THR A 27 5.43 10.53 -3.47
C THR A 27 5.20 9.82 -2.14
N PHE A 28 5.62 8.57 -2.08
CA PHE A 28 5.55 7.76 -0.87
C PHE A 28 6.92 7.12 -0.61
N ASP A 29 7.53 7.41 0.53
CA ASP A 29 8.75 6.75 0.97
C ASP A 29 8.40 5.64 1.97
N PRO A 30 8.45 4.37 1.57
CA PRO A 30 8.10 3.26 2.46
C PRO A 30 9.08 3.09 3.63
N CYS A 31 10.29 3.67 3.56
CA CYS A 31 11.29 3.59 4.62
C CYS A 31 11.26 4.81 5.56
N ALA A 32 10.40 5.80 5.31
CA ALA A 32 10.18 6.91 6.23
C ALA A 32 9.42 6.49 7.51
N PHE A 33 8.65 5.40 7.44
CA PHE A 33 8.04 4.80 8.63
C PHE A 33 9.11 4.06 9.44
N VAL A 34 9.31 4.47 10.69
CA VAL A 34 10.25 3.81 11.60
C VAL A 34 9.47 3.27 12.79
N VAL A 35 9.36 1.95 12.85
CA VAL A 35 8.73 1.24 13.97
C VAL A 35 9.64 1.33 15.21
N PRO A 36 9.10 1.69 16.39
CA PRO A 36 9.86 1.65 17.64
C PRO A 36 10.45 0.26 17.91
N ASP A 37 11.68 0.21 18.44
CA ASP A 37 12.35 -1.06 18.71
C ASP A 37 11.55 -2.00 19.61
N VAL A 38 10.84 -1.45 20.60
CA VAL A 38 10.00 -2.24 21.50
C VAL A 38 8.87 -2.96 20.76
N GLU A 39 8.24 -2.29 19.79
CA GLU A 39 7.17 -2.87 18.99
C GLU A 39 7.71 -3.89 17.98
N ARG A 40 8.89 -3.62 17.41
CA ARG A 40 9.58 -4.58 16.54
C ARG A 40 9.88 -5.88 17.27
N VAL A 41 10.38 -5.80 18.52
CA VAL A 41 10.64 -6.98 19.35
C VAL A 41 9.37 -7.77 19.61
N MET A 42 8.21 -7.13 19.83
CA MET A 42 6.92 -7.83 19.99
C MET A 42 6.58 -8.71 18.77
N VAL A 43 6.84 -8.21 17.56
CA VAL A 43 6.63 -8.97 16.32
C VAL A 43 7.67 -10.12 16.23
N GLU A 44 8.94 -9.84 16.50
CA GLU A 44 10.02 -10.84 16.47
C GLU A 44 9.76 -12.00 17.47
N ASP A 45 9.30 -11.69 18.67
CA ASP A 45 8.93 -12.68 19.67
C ASP A 45 7.78 -13.59 19.19
N TYR A 46 6.77 -13.00 18.57
CA TYR A 46 5.68 -13.77 17.96
C TYR A 46 6.19 -14.70 16.85
N LEU A 47 7.02 -14.19 15.94
CA LEU A 47 7.60 -14.96 14.84
C LEU A 47 8.46 -16.12 15.36
N ASN A 48 9.33 -15.85 16.34
CA ASN A 48 10.20 -16.84 16.95
C ASN A 48 9.42 -17.94 17.69
N THR A 49 8.44 -17.54 18.50
CA THR A 49 7.59 -18.48 19.27
C THR A 49 6.84 -19.44 18.36
N ASN A 50 6.42 -18.97 17.17
CA ASN A 50 5.68 -19.78 16.21
C ASN A 50 6.55 -20.39 15.11
N SER A 51 7.89 -20.25 15.20
CA SER A 51 8.85 -20.73 14.18
C SER A 51 8.52 -20.21 12.75
N ILE A 52 8.08 -18.95 12.65
CA ILE A 52 7.71 -18.33 11.38
C ILE A 52 8.94 -17.66 10.76
N ASN A 53 9.27 -18.04 9.53
CA ASN A 53 10.30 -17.37 8.74
C ASN A 53 9.65 -16.23 7.90
N ALA A 54 9.89 -14.99 8.30
CA ALA A 54 9.37 -13.81 7.65
C ALA A 54 10.51 -12.85 7.25
N THR A 55 10.29 -12.09 6.20
CA THR A 55 11.23 -11.07 5.73
C THR A 55 10.99 -9.75 6.46
N LYS A 56 12.07 -9.11 6.92
CA LYS A 56 12.01 -7.78 7.54
C LYS A 56 11.95 -6.69 6.46
N HIS A 57 10.99 -5.79 6.59
CA HIS A 57 10.90 -4.58 5.79
C HIS A 57 11.75 -3.45 6.40
N CYS A 58 12.17 -2.45 5.59
CA CYS A 58 12.96 -1.31 6.08
C CYS A 58 12.23 -0.48 7.16
N SER A 59 10.91 -0.45 7.16
CA SER A 59 10.10 0.20 8.22
C SER A 59 10.17 -0.51 9.58
N GLY A 60 10.57 -1.78 9.61
CA GLY A 60 10.58 -2.63 10.82
C GLY A 60 9.40 -3.60 10.93
N MET A 61 8.40 -3.55 10.03
CA MET A 61 7.41 -4.64 9.94
C MET A 61 8.00 -5.91 9.33
N TYR A 62 7.27 -7.00 9.42
CA TYR A 62 7.64 -8.29 8.81
C TYR A 62 6.55 -8.76 7.86
N TYR A 63 6.95 -9.54 6.83
CA TYR A 63 6.03 -10.09 5.85
C TYR A 63 6.50 -11.42 5.28
N THR A 64 5.56 -12.18 4.72
CA THR A 64 5.82 -13.40 3.92
C THR A 64 5.02 -13.31 2.64
N ILE A 65 5.69 -13.29 1.48
CA ILE A 65 5.03 -13.39 0.18
C ILE A 65 4.68 -14.87 -0.03
N ILE A 66 3.39 -15.17 -0.13
CA ILE A 66 2.87 -16.51 -0.38
C ILE A 66 2.79 -16.76 -1.89
N ASP A 67 2.35 -15.73 -2.63
CA ASP A 67 2.34 -15.70 -4.08
C ASP A 67 2.69 -14.28 -4.54
N GLN A 68 3.64 -14.12 -5.43
CA GLN A 68 4.04 -12.79 -5.93
C GLN A 68 2.96 -12.15 -6.80
N GLY A 69 2.11 -12.95 -7.43
CA GLY A 69 1.22 -12.50 -8.49
C GLY A 69 1.93 -12.23 -9.80
N THR A 70 1.16 -12.05 -10.87
CA THR A 70 1.71 -11.87 -12.23
C THR A 70 1.26 -10.56 -12.90
N GLY A 71 0.33 -9.83 -12.29
CA GLY A 71 -0.23 -8.59 -12.84
C GLY A 71 0.61 -7.35 -12.52
N ILE A 72 -0.08 -6.23 -12.29
CA ILE A 72 0.52 -4.93 -12.02
C ILE A 72 0.82 -4.81 -10.52
N THR A 73 1.90 -4.12 -10.17
CA THR A 73 2.21 -3.73 -8.78
C THR A 73 1.45 -2.46 -8.45
N PRO A 74 0.68 -2.41 -7.34
CA PRO A 74 -0.01 -1.19 -6.95
C PRO A 74 0.96 -0.16 -6.36
N GLU A 75 0.62 1.10 -6.55
CA GLU A 75 1.20 2.21 -5.82
C GLU A 75 0.31 2.61 -4.64
N VAL A 76 0.86 3.34 -3.68
CA VAL A 76 0.10 3.71 -2.46
C VAL A 76 -1.11 4.59 -2.75
N CYS A 77 -1.10 5.33 -3.85
CA CYS A 77 -2.21 6.19 -4.26
C CYS A 77 -3.30 5.45 -5.04
N ASP A 78 -3.10 4.19 -5.36
CA ASP A 78 -4.07 3.41 -6.13
C ASP A 78 -5.27 2.98 -5.28
N GLY A 79 -6.37 2.73 -5.97
CA GLY A 79 -7.47 1.93 -5.46
C GLY A 79 -7.17 0.44 -5.63
N VAL A 80 -7.38 -0.34 -4.58
CA VAL A 80 -7.12 -1.78 -4.57
C VAL A 80 -8.36 -2.58 -4.21
N SER A 81 -8.55 -3.72 -4.87
CA SER A 81 -9.59 -4.70 -4.55
C SER A 81 -8.93 -5.91 -3.89
N VAL A 82 -9.28 -6.21 -2.65
CA VAL A 82 -8.62 -7.24 -1.86
C VAL A 82 -9.63 -8.14 -1.15
N LYS A 83 -9.21 -9.39 -0.89
CA LYS A 83 -9.78 -10.25 0.15
C LYS A 83 -8.79 -10.34 1.28
N TYR A 84 -9.26 -10.43 2.52
CA TYR A 84 -8.34 -10.50 3.64
C TYR A 84 -8.92 -11.20 4.85
N ILE A 85 -8.03 -11.60 5.76
CA ILE A 85 -8.33 -12.05 7.12
C ILE A 85 -7.36 -11.34 8.05
N GLY A 86 -7.88 -10.57 9.01
CA GLY A 86 -7.14 -9.93 10.08
C GLY A 86 -7.28 -10.71 11.38
N LYS A 87 -6.14 -11.05 12.01
CA LYS A 87 -6.07 -11.85 13.24
C LYS A 87 -5.19 -11.18 14.28
N LEU A 88 -5.51 -11.41 15.54
CA LEU A 88 -4.60 -11.20 16.65
C LEU A 88 -3.58 -12.36 16.74
N THR A 89 -2.55 -12.20 17.56
CA THR A 89 -1.49 -13.21 17.74
C THR A 89 -1.94 -14.50 18.42
N ASP A 90 -3.09 -14.48 19.09
CA ASP A 90 -3.76 -15.67 19.65
C ASP A 90 -4.63 -16.42 18.64
N GLY A 91 -4.73 -15.91 17.39
CA GLY A 91 -5.52 -16.46 16.31
C GLY A 91 -6.96 -15.95 16.23
N GLN A 92 -7.40 -15.11 17.18
CA GLN A 92 -8.74 -14.49 17.12
C GLN A 92 -8.87 -13.63 15.87
N ILE A 93 -9.86 -13.92 15.02
CA ILE A 93 -10.20 -13.11 13.84
C ILE A 93 -10.95 -11.87 14.33
N PHE A 94 -10.46 -10.68 14.01
CA PHE A 94 -11.12 -9.43 14.34
C PHE A 94 -11.84 -8.81 13.14
N ASP A 95 -11.39 -9.14 11.91
CA ASP A 95 -12.00 -8.67 10.67
C ASP A 95 -11.67 -9.58 9.51
N GLN A 96 -12.58 -9.76 8.55
CA GLN A 96 -12.36 -10.57 7.36
C GLN A 96 -13.36 -10.28 6.26
N THR A 97 -12.99 -10.56 5.02
CA THR A 97 -13.91 -10.63 3.88
C THR A 97 -13.58 -11.80 2.97
N ALA A 98 -14.61 -12.54 2.53
CA ALA A 98 -14.46 -13.60 1.53
C ALA A 98 -14.65 -13.06 0.10
N ASP A 99 -15.39 -11.98 -0.07
CA ASP A 99 -15.60 -11.28 -1.33
C ASP A 99 -14.63 -10.10 -1.46
N PRO A 100 -14.19 -9.74 -2.68
CA PRO A 100 -13.32 -8.60 -2.88
C PRO A 100 -13.98 -7.30 -2.43
N VAL A 101 -13.26 -6.52 -1.61
CA VAL A 101 -13.66 -5.18 -1.16
C VAL A 101 -12.68 -4.15 -1.70
N ASN A 102 -13.22 -3.02 -2.12
CA ASN A 102 -12.46 -1.94 -2.72
C ASN A 102 -12.06 -0.90 -1.67
N PHE A 103 -10.78 -0.52 -1.68
CA PHE A 103 -10.22 0.49 -0.79
C PHE A 103 -9.29 1.43 -1.54
N ASN A 104 -9.22 2.68 -1.14
CA ASN A 104 -8.11 3.56 -1.50
C ASN A 104 -6.93 3.23 -0.56
N LEU A 105 -5.82 2.76 -1.10
CA LEU A 105 -4.70 2.24 -0.30
C LEU A 105 -4.08 3.33 0.60
N SER A 106 -4.02 4.58 0.15
CA SER A 106 -3.48 5.70 0.93
C SER A 106 -4.28 6.03 2.20
N THR A 107 -5.53 5.56 2.32
CA THR A 107 -6.39 5.81 3.49
C THR A 107 -6.37 4.68 4.52
N LEU A 108 -5.66 3.59 4.24
CA LEU A 108 -5.59 2.42 5.11
C LEU A 108 -4.48 2.53 6.15
N ILE A 109 -4.42 1.57 7.06
CA ILE A 109 -3.35 1.48 8.08
C ILE A 109 -1.97 1.38 7.42
N GLY A 110 -0.95 1.94 8.08
CA GLY A 110 0.41 2.02 7.52
C GLY A 110 0.96 0.68 7.05
N GLY A 111 0.69 -0.39 7.77
CA GLY A 111 1.12 -1.73 7.36
C GLY A 111 0.58 -2.20 6.01
N TRP A 112 -0.63 -1.80 5.63
CA TRP A 112 -1.19 -2.11 4.32
C TRP A 112 -0.59 -1.24 3.23
N GLN A 113 -0.38 0.06 3.49
CA GLN A 113 0.29 0.97 2.57
C GLN A 113 1.71 0.50 2.22
N LEU A 114 2.40 -0.12 3.18
CA LEU A 114 3.74 -0.66 3.01
C LEU A 114 3.75 -2.07 2.39
N GLY A 115 2.77 -2.91 2.76
CA GLY A 115 2.79 -4.33 2.46
C GLY A 115 2.17 -4.69 1.12
N ILE A 116 1.05 -4.07 0.73
CA ILE A 116 0.35 -4.41 -0.51
C ILE A 116 1.22 -4.12 -1.75
N PRO A 117 2.00 -3.01 -1.82
CA PRO A 117 2.92 -2.76 -2.94
C PRO A 117 4.08 -3.75 -3.09
N LEU A 118 4.27 -4.67 -2.17
CA LEU A 118 5.29 -5.72 -2.27
C LEU A 118 4.88 -6.89 -3.19
N ILE A 119 3.60 -6.96 -3.56
CA ILE A 119 3.05 -7.99 -4.46
C ILE A 119 2.37 -7.35 -5.67
N LYS A 120 2.02 -8.19 -6.62
CA LYS A 120 1.27 -7.83 -7.84
C LYS A 120 -0.16 -8.32 -7.76
N THR A 121 -1.03 -7.83 -8.64
CA THR A 121 -2.39 -8.36 -8.77
C THR A 121 -2.36 -9.87 -9.04
N GLY A 122 -3.25 -10.60 -8.36
CA GLY A 122 -3.25 -12.06 -8.27
C GLY A 122 -2.35 -12.62 -7.18
N GLY A 123 -1.58 -11.76 -6.49
CA GLY A 123 -0.65 -12.16 -5.43
C GLY A 123 -1.31 -12.30 -4.06
N LYS A 124 -0.55 -12.94 -3.15
CA LYS A 124 -0.93 -13.18 -1.76
C LYS A 124 0.23 -12.86 -0.84
N ILE A 125 -0.05 -12.13 0.23
CA ILE A 125 0.94 -11.75 1.22
C ILE A 125 0.38 -11.92 2.63
N ARG A 126 1.25 -12.33 3.55
CA ARG A 126 0.98 -12.25 4.99
C ARG A 126 1.82 -11.15 5.60
N LEU A 127 1.17 -10.27 6.34
CA LEU A 127 1.79 -9.16 7.04
C LEU A 127 1.77 -9.42 8.55
N TYR A 128 2.86 -9.06 9.23
CA TYR A 128 2.98 -9.07 10.69
C TYR A 128 3.27 -7.63 11.11
N LEU A 129 2.25 -6.96 11.62
CA LEU A 129 2.25 -5.53 11.84
C LEU A 129 2.42 -5.20 13.32
N PRO A 130 3.43 -4.39 13.66
CA PRO A 130 3.53 -3.80 14.99
C PRO A 130 2.40 -2.78 15.21
N PRO A 131 2.08 -2.44 16.48
CA PRO A 131 0.99 -1.53 16.82
C PRO A 131 0.99 -0.21 16.04
N SER A 132 2.13 0.44 15.89
CA SER A 132 2.24 1.75 15.19
C SER A 132 1.92 1.70 13.71
N LEU A 133 1.99 0.54 13.06
CA LEU A 133 1.58 0.32 11.67
C LEU A 133 0.17 -0.27 11.55
N GLY A 134 -0.50 -0.51 12.68
CA GLY A 134 -1.87 -0.99 12.78
C GLY A 134 -2.79 0.05 13.45
N TYR A 135 -3.35 -0.31 14.60
CA TYR A 135 -4.31 0.54 15.33
C TYR A 135 -3.72 1.22 16.57
N GLY A 136 -2.39 1.17 16.75
CA GLY A 136 -1.65 1.90 17.78
C GLY A 136 -2.01 1.51 19.21
N SER A 137 -1.71 2.43 20.14
CA SER A 137 -1.97 2.24 21.58
C SER A 137 -3.44 2.34 21.96
N ALA A 138 -4.28 2.96 21.10
CA ALA A 138 -5.72 3.09 21.35
C ALA A 138 -6.51 1.83 20.98
N GLY A 139 -6.02 1.02 19.99
CA GLY A 139 -6.78 -0.07 19.42
C GLY A 139 -7.94 0.40 18.54
N TYR A 140 -8.76 -0.54 18.07
CA TYR A 140 -9.95 -0.23 17.27
C TYR A 140 -10.96 -1.38 17.33
N GLY A 141 -12.22 -1.09 17.67
CA GLY A 141 -13.29 -2.10 17.76
C GLY A 141 -12.92 -3.22 18.73
N SER A 142 -12.78 -4.45 18.22
CA SER A 142 -12.34 -5.64 19.00
C SER A 142 -10.83 -5.79 19.11
N VAL A 143 -10.04 -4.94 18.43
CA VAL A 143 -8.58 -4.96 18.51
C VAL A 143 -8.11 -4.16 19.72
N PRO A 144 -7.42 -4.78 20.69
CA PRO A 144 -6.90 -4.06 21.85
C PRO A 144 -5.76 -3.11 21.46
N GLY A 145 -5.51 -2.11 22.32
CA GLY A 145 -4.35 -1.24 22.16
C GLY A 145 -3.04 -2.02 22.26
N ASN A 146 -2.04 -1.60 21.52
CA ASN A 146 -0.71 -2.20 21.42
C ASN A 146 -0.71 -3.65 20.90
N ALA A 147 -1.71 -4.05 20.11
CA ALA A 147 -1.78 -5.37 19.50
C ALA A 147 -0.85 -5.50 18.30
N VAL A 148 -0.13 -6.62 18.22
CA VAL A 148 0.49 -7.08 16.96
C VAL A 148 -0.61 -7.72 16.12
N LEU A 149 -0.67 -7.36 14.83
CA LEU A 149 -1.69 -7.84 13.90
C LEU A 149 -1.09 -8.75 12.84
N VAL A 150 -1.84 -9.78 12.48
CA VAL A 150 -1.49 -10.68 11.37
C VAL A 150 -2.58 -10.57 10.31
N PHE A 151 -2.20 -10.16 9.11
CA PHE A 151 -3.12 -10.10 7.98
C PHE A 151 -2.71 -11.09 6.90
N ASP A 152 -3.65 -11.90 6.45
CA ASP A 152 -3.59 -12.63 5.18
C ASP A 152 -4.32 -11.81 4.14
N ILE A 153 -3.66 -11.40 3.04
CA ILE A 153 -4.22 -10.51 2.02
C ILE A 153 -4.05 -11.13 0.63
N ASP A 154 -5.13 -11.23 -0.12
CA ASP A 154 -5.16 -11.57 -1.54
C ASP A 154 -5.44 -10.29 -2.34
N LEU A 155 -4.48 -9.81 -3.13
CA LEU A 155 -4.65 -8.66 -4.03
C LEU A 155 -5.32 -9.10 -5.33
N VAL A 156 -6.59 -8.73 -5.50
CA VAL A 156 -7.42 -9.17 -6.64
C VAL A 156 -7.24 -8.25 -7.85
N ALA A 157 -7.34 -6.94 -7.65
CA ALA A 157 -7.27 -5.94 -8.72
C ALA A 157 -6.78 -4.57 -8.22
N ILE A 158 -6.39 -3.71 -9.17
CA ILE A 158 -6.15 -2.27 -9.02
C ILE A 158 -7.17 -1.55 -9.89
N TYR A 159 -7.67 -0.39 -9.46
CA TYR A 159 -8.64 0.43 -10.22
C TYR A 159 -8.37 1.92 -10.06
#